data_6b470c2a680b9cdb9c9d13c23d674f5a
#
_entry.id   6b470c2a680b9cdb9c9d13c23d674f5a
#
_cell.length_a   1.000
_cell.length_b   1.000
_cell.length_c   1.000
_cell.angle_alpha   90.00
_cell.angle_beta   90.00
_cell.angle_gamma   90.00
#
_symmetry.space_group_name_H-M   'P 1'
#
loop_
_entity.id
_entity.type
_entity.pdbx_description
1 polymer ?
#
loop_
_entity_poly.entity_id
_entity_poly.type
_entity_poly.pdbx_seq_one_letter_code
_entity_poly.pdbx_strand_id
1 'polypeptide(L)'
;MPDNKAVVKTGNEKSISPAVIKRLPRYYRYLGDLLKNDVVRISSKELSQRMNVTASQIRQDLNNFGGFGQQGYGYNVEYLYNEMGKILGLDRTNNIVIVGAGNLGQALANNQDFDSNGFKIIGSKINWYDSAGCGSI
;
A
#
# COMPACT_ATOMS: atom_id res chain seq x y z
N MET A 1 8.88 -16.10 19.73
CA MET A 1 8.26 -15.47 18.55
C MET A 1 9.20 -14.39 18.08
N PRO A 2 9.75 -14.48 16.87
CA PRO A 2 10.57 -13.38 16.38
C PRO A 2 9.67 -12.17 16.16
N ASP A 3 9.99 -11.07 16.82
CA ASP A 3 9.39 -9.77 16.57
C ASP A 3 9.70 -9.36 15.12
N ASN A 4 8.75 -9.54 14.26
CA ASN A 4 8.85 -9.15 12.87
C ASN A 4 8.63 -7.61 12.79
N LYS A 5 9.63 -6.88 13.28
CA LYS A 5 9.70 -5.43 13.08
C LYS A 5 10.14 -5.17 11.66
N ALA A 6 9.19 -5.16 10.74
CA ALA A 6 9.42 -4.60 9.43
C ALA A 6 9.66 -3.09 9.58
N VAL A 7 10.91 -2.70 9.72
CA VAL A 7 11.35 -1.32 9.73
C VAL A 7 11.56 -0.89 8.29
N VAL A 8 10.60 -0.20 7.73
CA VAL A 8 10.77 0.45 6.42
C VAL A 8 11.53 1.74 6.63
N LYS A 9 12.78 1.78 6.20
CA LYS A 9 13.62 2.99 6.23
C LYS A 9 13.27 3.85 5.02
N THR A 10 12.69 5.00 5.25
CA THR A 10 12.68 6.10 4.27
C THR A 10 13.97 6.92 4.43
N GLY A 11 14.46 7.52 3.36
CA GLY A 11 15.77 8.17 3.26
C GLY A 11 16.11 9.30 4.23
N ASN A 12 15.27 9.56 5.22
CA ASN A 12 15.53 10.36 6.42
C ASN A 12 15.17 9.47 7.62
N GLU A 13 16.11 8.85 8.22
CA GLU A 13 16.22 7.98 9.41
C GLU A 13 15.04 7.90 10.43
N LYS A 14 13.84 8.35 10.11
CA LYS A 14 12.65 8.13 10.94
C LYS A 14 11.96 6.84 10.52
N SER A 15 12.12 5.81 11.32
CA SER A 15 11.37 4.58 11.15
C SER A 15 9.87 4.84 11.33
N ILE A 16 9.08 4.54 10.32
CA ILE A 16 7.61 4.64 10.40
C ILE A 16 7.10 3.51 11.30
N SER A 17 6.22 3.83 12.24
CA SER A 17 5.69 2.84 13.17
C SER A 17 4.85 1.77 12.44
N PRO A 18 4.86 0.50 12.90
CA PRO A 18 4.05 -0.56 12.30
C PRO A 18 2.56 -0.24 12.25
N ALA A 19 2.07 0.51 13.22
CA ALA A 19 0.66 0.94 13.25
C ALA A 19 0.31 1.90 12.11
N VAL A 20 1.22 2.81 11.76
CA VAL A 20 1.07 3.70 10.59
C VAL A 20 1.13 2.89 9.30
N ILE A 21 2.12 1.99 9.16
CA ILE A 21 2.29 1.14 7.96
C ILE A 21 1.01 0.36 7.65
N LYS A 22 0.33 -0.19 8.66
CA LYS A 22 -0.94 -0.91 8.48
C LYS A 22 -2.07 -0.02 7.95
N ARG A 23 -2.01 1.29 8.18
CA ARG A 23 -3.01 2.24 7.68
C ARG A 23 -2.68 2.80 6.28
N LEU A 24 -1.42 2.71 5.83
CA LEU A 24 -0.98 3.27 4.56
C LEU A 24 -1.77 2.77 3.34
N PRO A 25 -2.10 1.48 3.19
CA PRO A 25 -2.89 1.02 2.04
C PRO A 25 -4.25 1.70 1.94
N ARG A 26 -4.85 2.00 3.08
CA ARG A 26 -6.13 2.71 3.13
C ARG A 26 -5.98 4.18 2.72
N TYR A 27 -4.96 4.87 3.20
CA TYR A 27 -4.62 6.21 2.72
C TYR A 27 -4.36 6.23 1.23
N TYR A 28 -3.52 5.32 0.75
CA TYR A 28 -3.15 5.21 -0.65
C TYR A 28 -4.38 5.06 -1.57
N ARG A 29 -5.32 4.20 -1.20
CA ARG A 29 -6.57 4.01 -1.92
C ARG A 29 -7.40 5.29 -2.00
N TYR A 30 -7.61 5.97 -0.87
CA TYR A 30 -8.40 7.22 -0.85
C TYR A 30 -7.74 8.35 -1.62
N LEU A 31 -6.42 8.48 -1.51
CA LEU A 31 -5.67 9.47 -2.27
C LEU A 31 -5.74 9.19 -3.78
N GLY A 32 -5.70 7.93 -4.18
CA GLY A 32 -5.88 7.51 -5.57
C GLY A 32 -7.26 7.89 -6.12
N ASP A 33 -8.31 7.70 -5.32
CA ASP A 33 -9.66 8.11 -5.70
C ASP A 33 -9.79 9.65 -5.82
N LEU A 34 -9.10 10.39 -4.95
CA LEU A 34 -9.05 11.84 -5.02
C LEU A 34 -8.34 12.34 -6.29
N LEU A 35 -7.24 11.69 -6.67
CA LEU A 35 -6.51 12.02 -7.90
C LEU A 35 -7.36 11.78 -9.15
N LYS A 36 -8.13 10.71 -9.19
CA LYS A 36 -9.07 10.43 -10.29
C LYS A 36 -10.15 11.52 -10.43
N ASN A 37 -10.44 12.24 -9.36
CA ASN A 37 -11.40 13.36 -9.34
C ASN A 37 -10.72 14.73 -9.40
N ASP A 38 -9.45 14.78 -9.79
CA ASP A 38 -8.67 16.01 -9.94
C ASP A 38 -8.56 16.85 -8.65
N VAL A 39 -8.66 16.22 -7.49
CA VAL A 39 -8.50 16.87 -6.20
C VAL A 39 -7.02 17.07 -5.91
N VAL A 40 -6.58 18.33 -5.89
CA VAL A 40 -5.18 18.70 -5.68
C VAL A 40 -4.79 18.72 -4.20
N ARG A 41 -5.70 19.15 -3.34
CA ARG A 41 -5.45 19.30 -1.90
C ARG A 41 -6.60 18.77 -1.06
N ILE A 42 -6.26 18.25 0.11
CA ILE A 42 -7.23 17.75 1.08
C ILE A 42 -6.80 18.13 2.50
N SER A 43 -7.77 18.46 3.34
CA SER A 43 -7.54 18.72 4.76
C SER A 43 -7.53 17.43 5.60
N SER A 44 -6.89 17.49 6.78
CA SER A 44 -6.96 16.38 7.74
C SER A 44 -8.39 16.09 8.21
N LYS A 45 -9.26 17.10 8.24
CA LYS A 45 -10.67 16.97 8.59
C LYS A 45 -11.43 16.15 7.54
N GLU A 46 -11.26 16.46 6.27
CA GLU A 46 -11.90 15.73 5.16
C GLU A 46 -11.42 14.29 5.09
N LEU A 47 -10.11 14.08 5.22
CA LEU A 47 -9.55 12.72 5.31
C LEU A 47 -10.12 11.94 6.50
N SER A 48 -10.25 12.58 7.67
CA SER A 48 -10.78 11.95 8.86
C SER A 48 -12.22 11.46 8.67
N GLN A 49 -13.04 12.25 8.02
CA GLN A 49 -14.41 11.87 7.70
C GLN A 49 -14.50 10.66 6.77
N ARG A 50 -13.64 10.61 5.75
CA ARG A 50 -13.59 9.49 4.78
C ARG A 50 -13.02 8.22 5.40
N MET A 51 -12.02 8.35 6.25
CA MET A 51 -11.31 7.22 6.84
C MET A 51 -11.88 6.74 8.17
N ASN A 52 -12.82 7.47 8.75
CA ASN A 52 -13.36 7.20 10.07
C ASN A 52 -12.26 7.14 11.16
N VAL A 53 -11.35 8.09 11.10
CA VAL A 53 -10.22 8.27 12.05
C VAL A 53 -10.24 9.74 12.48
N THR A 54 -9.70 10.06 13.64
CA THR A 54 -9.66 11.46 14.08
C THR A 54 -8.68 12.30 13.23
N ALA A 55 -8.99 13.58 13.04
CA ALA A 55 -8.10 14.48 12.33
C ALA A 55 -6.72 14.60 13.02
N SER A 56 -6.67 14.42 14.33
CA SER A 56 -5.42 14.38 15.11
C SER A 56 -4.56 13.16 14.73
N GLN A 57 -5.19 11.99 14.60
CA GLN A 57 -4.50 10.78 14.16
C GLN A 57 -3.98 10.92 12.73
N ILE A 58 -4.78 11.53 11.84
CA ILE A 58 -4.35 11.84 10.46
C ILE A 58 -3.08 12.70 10.47
N ARG A 59 -3.07 13.77 11.26
CA ARG A 59 -1.90 14.67 11.37
C ARG A 59 -0.68 13.92 11.90
N GLN A 60 -0.85 13.09 12.91
CA GLN A 60 0.24 12.25 13.44
C GLN A 60 0.80 11.30 12.40
N ASP A 61 -0.07 10.59 11.67
CA ASP A 61 0.36 9.65 10.64
C ASP A 61 1.11 10.37 9.51
N LEU A 62 0.59 11.49 9.05
CA LEU A 62 1.18 12.25 7.96
C LEU A 62 2.47 13.00 8.32
N ASN A 63 2.71 13.27 9.60
CA ASN A 63 3.98 13.82 10.06
C ASN A 63 5.19 12.92 9.76
N ASN A 64 4.97 11.62 9.56
CA ASN A 64 6.03 10.69 9.18
C ASN A 64 6.55 10.94 7.75
N PHE A 65 5.80 11.65 6.92
CA PHE A 65 6.11 11.92 5.52
C PHE A 65 6.74 13.31 5.29
N GLY A 66 7.11 14.02 6.35
CA GLY A 66 7.66 15.36 6.29
C GLY A 66 6.60 16.46 6.36
N GLY A 67 6.99 17.69 6.59
CA GLY A 67 6.14 18.82 6.95
C GLY A 67 5.18 19.31 5.86
N PHE A 68 4.22 18.52 5.48
CA PHE A 68 3.31 18.75 4.36
C PHE A 68 2.08 19.57 4.67
N GLY A 69 1.88 19.94 5.90
CA GLY A 69 0.74 20.73 6.28
C GLY A 69 1.19 22.11 6.73
N GLN A 70 1.32 23.08 5.84
CA GLN A 70 1.18 24.46 6.29
C GLN A 70 -0.26 24.64 6.81
N GLN A 71 -0.37 25.14 8.02
CA GLN A 71 -1.66 25.42 8.63
C GLN A 71 -2.55 26.23 7.67
N GLY A 72 -3.72 25.68 7.32
CA GLY A 72 -4.67 26.31 6.42
C GLY A 72 -4.64 25.89 4.95
N TYR A 73 -3.57 25.24 4.47
CA TYR A 73 -3.43 24.87 3.04
C TYR A 73 -3.75 23.41 2.75
N GLY A 74 -3.87 22.55 3.77
CA GLY A 74 -4.09 21.11 3.58
C GLY A 74 -2.86 20.38 3.01
N TYR A 75 -3.07 19.15 2.65
CA TYR A 75 -2.04 18.27 2.12
C TYR A 75 -2.14 18.15 0.60
N ASN A 76 -1.00 18.13 -0.09
CA ASN A 76 -0.95 17.86 -1.51
C ASN A 76 -1.23 16.37 -1.75
N VAL A 77 -2.29 16.07 -2.49
CA VAL A 77 -2.78 14.71 -2.72
C VAL A 77 -1.79 13.89 -3.53
N GLU A 78 -1.30 14.42 -4.64
CA GLU A 78 -0.33 13.74 -5.52
C GLU A 78 0.96 13.42 -4.79
N TYR A 79 1.48 14.37 -4.05
CA TYR A 79 2.71 14.17 -3.29
C TYR A 79 2.57 13.04 -2.26
N LEU A 80 1.51 13.06 -1.44
CA LEU A 80 1.25 12.01 -0.46
C LEU A 80 1.06 10.65 -1.11
N TYR A 81 0.32 10.61 -2.22
CA TYR A 81 0.10 9.39 -2.97
C TYR A 81 1.41 8.76 -3.43
N ASN A 82 2.29 9.55 -4.03
CA ASN A 82 3.59 9.09 -4.50
C ASN A 82 4.50 8.63 -3.36
N GLU A 83 4.58 9.36 -2.27
CA GLU A 83 5.40 8.98 -1.12
C GLU A 83 4.91 7.69 -0.45
N MET A 84 3.60 7.54 -0.29
CA MET A 84 3.01 6.30 0.24
C MET A 84 3.22 5.12 -0.70
N GLY A 85 3.13 5.34 -2.01
CA GLY A 85 3.40 4.33 -3.03
C GLY A 85 4.82 3.79 -2.95
N LYS A 86 5.80 4.65 -2.74
CA LYS A 86 7.21 4.26 -2.54
C LYS A 86 7.37 3.37 -1.30
N ILE A 87 6.74 3.72 -0.18
CA ILE A 87 6.82 2.94 1.06
C ILE A 87 6.15 1.59 0.90
N LEU A 88 5.02 1.53 0.20
CA LEU A 88 4.31 0.29 -0.10
C LEU A 88 5.00 -0.55 -1.20
N GLY A 89 6.05 -0.02 -1.82
CA GLY A 89 6.78 -0.70 -2.89
C GLY A 89 6.02 -0.76 -4.22
N LEU A 90 5.06 0.15 -4.44
CA LEU A 90 4.23 0.20 -5.64
C LEU A 90 4.89 0.99 -6.80
N ASP A 91 6.03 1.61 -6.53
CA ASP A 91 6.88 2.31 -7.51
C ASP A 91 7.80 1.37 -8.30
N ARG A 92 7.76 0.08 -7.99
CA ARG A 92 8.58 -0.97 -8.61
C ARG A 92 7.76 -2.23 -8.86
N THR A 93 8.21 -3.03 -9.82
CA THR A 93 7.58 -4.34 -10.10
C THR A 93 8.00 -5.35 -9.05
N ASN A 94 7.02 -5.98 -8.40
CA ASN A 94 7.21 -7.05 -7.45
C ASN A 94 6.71 -8.36 -8.06
N ASN A 95 7.59 -9.36 -8.13
CA ASN A 95 7.22 -10.67 -8.62
C ASN A 95 6.50 -11.47 -7.54
N ILE A 96 5.37 -12.07 -7.90
CA ILE A 96 4.55 -12.86 -6.99
C ILE A 96 4.46 -14.30 -7.50
N VAL A 97 4.51 -15.25 -6.58
CA VAL A 97 4.19 -16.66 -6.82
C VAL A 97 2.97 -17.03 -5.99
N ILE A 98 1.96 -17.61 -6.63
CA ILE A 98 0.77 -18.10 -5.94
C ILE A 98 0.97 -19.59 -5.63
N VAL A 99 0.86 -19.96 -4.37
CA VAL A 99 0.92 -21.35 -3.91
C VAL A 99 -0.49 -21.81 -3.52
N GLY A 100 -1.00 -22.81 -4.24
CA GLY A 100 -2.37 -23.27 -4.09
C GLY A 100 -3.29 -22.74 -5.19
N ALA A 101 -3.91 -23.62 -5.94
CA ALA A 101 -4.81 -23.29 -7.05
C ALA A 101 -6.27 -23.66 -6.76
N GLY A 102 -6.71 -23.39 -5.54
CA GLY A 102 -8.13 -23.40 -5.20
C GLY A 102 -8.85 -22.21 -5.84
N ASN A 103 -10.14 -22.05 -5.55
CA ASN A 103 -10.95 -20.95 -6.09
C ASN A 103 -10.34 -19.57 -5.84
N LEU A 104 -9.79 -19.33 -4.66
CA LEU A 104 -9.14 -18.08 -4.31
C LEU A 104 -7.84 -17.87 -5.11
N GLY A 105 -6.99 -18.89 -5.23
CA GLY A 105 -5.74 -18.82 -5.98
C GLY A 105 -5.97 -18.52 -7.46
N GLN A 106 -6.97 -19.15 -8.07
CA GLN A 106 -7.36 -18.89 -9.46
C GLN A 106 -7.94 -17.48 -9.64
N ALA A 107 -8.77 -17.01 -8.71
CA ALA A 107 -9.32 -15.67 -8.75
C ALA A 107 -8.22 -14.60 -8.65
N LEU A 108 -7.23 -14.81 -7.77
CA LEU A 108 -6.07 -13.92 -7.65
C LEU A 108 -5.20 -13.95 -8.90
N ALA A 109 -4.94 -15.11 -9.48
CA ALA A 109 -4.14 -15.25 -10.70
C ALA A 109 -4.77 -14.55 -11.92
N ASN A 110 -6.08 -14.50 -11.98
CA ASN A 110 -6.83 -13.87 -13.08
C ASN A 110 -7.12 -12.39 -12.85
N ASN A 111 -6.74 -11.84 -11.70
CA ASN A 111 -7.00 -10.44 -11.39
C ASN A 111 -5.95 -9.53 -12.04
N GLN A 112 -6.39 -8.75 -13.02
CA GLN A 112 -5.52 -7.80 -13.75
C GLN A 112 -5.09 -6.59 -12.92
N ASP A 113 -5.73 -6.33 -11.78
CA ASP A 113 -5.39 -5.21 -10.90
C ASP A 113 -4.00 -5.37 -10.27
N PHE A 114 -3.46 -6.58 -10.21
CA PHE A 114 -2.10 -6.80 -9.71
C PHE A 114 -1.05 -6.17 -10.61
N ASP A 115 -1.16 -6.33 -11.91
CA ASP A 115 -0.19 -5.75 -12.88
C ASP A 115 -0.21 -4.22 -12.82
N SER A 116 -1.40 -3.63 -12.73
CA SER A 116 -1.55 -2.17 -12.63
C SER A 116 -0.98 -1.58 -11.34
N ASN A 117 -0.88 -2.38 -10.29
CA ASN A 117 -0.31 -2.01 -8.98
C ASN A 117 1.16 -2.45 -8.79
N GLY A 118 1.83 -2.85 -9.87
CA GLY A 118 3.24 -3.23 -9.83
C GLY A 118 3.51 -4.65 -9.28
N PHE A 119 2.51 -5.52 -9.26
CA PHE A 119 2.66 -6.91 -8.85
C PHE A 119 2.50 -7.84 -10.04
N LYS A 120 3.59 -8.46 -10.46
CA LYS A 120 3.58 -9.41 -11.57
C LYS A 120 3.53 -10.85 -11.06
N ILE A 121 2.49 -11.58 -11.44
CA ILE A 121 2.39 -13.01 -11.13
C ILE A 121 3.26 -13.77 -12.12
N ILE A 122 4.33 -14.39 -11.62
CA ILE A 122 5.32 -15.12 -12.42
C ILE A 122 5.14 -16.64 -12.37
N GLY A 123 4.28 -17.14 -11.49
CA GLY A 123 4.00 -18.57 -11.38
C GLY A 123 2.91 -18.87 -10.39
N SER A 124 2.25 -20.02 -10.59
CA SER A 124 1.31 -20.59 -9.63
C SER A 124 1.58 -22.08 -9.44
N LYS A 125 1.54 -22.57 -8.21
CA LYS A 125 1.70 -23.99 -7.89
C LYS A 125 0.38 -24.58 -7.44
N ILE A 126 -0.09 -25.61 -8.17
CA ILE A 126 -1.43 -26.14 -8.03
C ILE A 126 -1.58 -27.05 -6.81
N ASN A 127 -0.56 -27.83 -6.49
CA ASN A 127 -0.65 -28.71 -5.33
C ASN A 127 0.74 -29.02 -4.77
N TRP A 128 0.88 -28.91 -3.46
CA TRP A 128 2.13 -29.24 -2.79
C TRP A 128 2.40 -30.75 -2.78
N TYR A 129 1.36 -31.56 -2.94
CA TYR A 129 1.43 -33.03 -2.87
C TYR A 129 1.59 -33.74 -4.21
N ASP A 130 1.40 -33.10 -5.34
CA ASP A 130 1.77 -33.66 -6.64
C ASP A 130 3.28 -33.53 -6.90
N SER A 131 4.03 -33.81 -5.89
CA SER A 131 5.49 -33.66 -5.86
C SER A 131 6.26 -34.69 -6.65
N ALA A 132 5.59 -35.67 -7.24
CA ALA A 132 6.23 -36.62 -8.14
C ALA A 132 6.30 -36.15 -9.60
N GLY A 133 5.62 -35.07 -9.94
CA GLY A 133 5.71 -34.45 -11.24
C GLY A 133 6.09 -32.98 -11.05
N CYS A 134 7.26 -32.57 -11.43
CA CYS A 134 7.66 -31.19 -11.56
C CYS A 134 6.69 -30.43 -12.46
N GLY A 135 5.61 -29.95 -11.90
CA GLY A 135 4.78 -28.93 -12.54
C GLY A 135 5.39 -27.56 -12.31
N SER A 136 6.52 -27.27 -12.90
CA SER A 136 6.94 -25.88 -13.05
C SER A 136 6.09 -25.25 -14.13
N ILE A 137 5.39 -24.27 -13.74
CA ILE A 137 4.62 -23.41 -14.63
C ILE A 137 5.53 -22.32 -15.14
#